data_e02a4572392e29101de55936e337047e
#
_entry.id   e02a4572392e29101de55936e337047e
#
_cell.length_a   1.000
_cell.length_b   1.000
_cell.length_c   1.000
_cell.angle_alpha   90.00
_cell.angle_beta   90.00
_cell.angle_gamma   90.00
#
_symmetry.space_group_name_H-M   'P 1'
#
loop_
_entity.id
_entity.type
_entity.pdbx_description
1 polymer ?
#
loop_
_entity_poly.entity_id
_entity_poly.type
_entity_poly.pdbx_seq_one_letter_code
_entity_poly.pdbx_strand_id
1 'polypeptide(L)'
;MSRGPAALVGLMLALMGFTAACSTSTTKAPYTDPAAAGVIGLCDRSGHSIRSGTTGAAPFVWRAVSSVAATAPYSGPGRTATLMAYQPRQGIPPGQWSGALLTTSSQYSNPAHPMSQLTGGDLPLSDFLSTFPPRWHGFIQLRLYLGAPGVPNRTATYAAADLRITGSKWTVVHGGDADCTAGTATSMETVLLGTPTTTPRSS
;
A
#
# COMPACT_ATOMS: atom_id res chain seq x y z
N MET A 1 -52.73 -1.18 70.88
CA MET A 1 -53.20 -0.63 69.59
C MET A 1 -52.19 0.47 69.20
N SER A 2 -51.25 0.23 68.31
CA SER A 2 -50.51 1.26 67.62
C SER A 2 -49.83 0.66 66.38
N ARG A 3 -50.22 1.12 65.21
CA ARG A 3 -49.73 0.71 63.92
C ARG A 3 -48.51 1.59 63.56
N GLY A 4 -47.35 0.96 63.31
CA GLY A 4 -46.20 1.66 62.71
C GLY A 4 -46.19 1.51 61.19
N PRO A 5 -45.70 2.52 60.44
CA PRO A 5 -45.71 2.55 59.00
C PRO A 5 -44.50 1.83 58.41
N ALA A 6 -44.73 1.07 57.33
CA ALA A 6 -43.75 0.40 56.53
C ALA A 6 -42.97 1.41 55.70
N ALA A 7 -41.65 1.36 55.77
CA ALA A 7 -40.73 2.11 54.92
C ALA A 7 -40.45 1.33 53.60
N LEU A 8 -40.91 1.89 52.48
CA LEU A 8 -40.56 1.42 51.13
C LEU A 8 -39.15 1.91 50.76
N VAL A 9 -38.19 0.99 50.70
CA VAL A 9 -36.87 1.24 50.16
C VAL A 9 -36.97 1.08 48.63
N GLY A 10 -36.94 2.21 47.92
CA GLY A 10 -36.88 2.23 46.47
C GLY A 10 -35.46 1.90 45.98
N LEU A 11 -35.32 0.78 45.30
CA LEU A 11 -34.07 0.35 44.62
C LEU A 11 -33.96 1.10 43.28
N MET A 12 -33.17 2.16 43.22
CA MET A 12 -32.79 2.82 41.97
C MET A 12 -31.75 1.97 41.22
N LEU A 13 -32.19 1.25 40.17
CA LEU A 13 -31.29 0.65 39.19
C LEU A 13 -30.75 1.77 38.29
N ALA A 14 -29.47 2.13 38.47
CA ALA A 14 -28.77 2.97 37.52
C ALA A 14 -28.43 2.13 36.27
N LEU A 15 -29.12 2.32 35.16
CA LEU A 15 -28.71 1.82 33.85
C LEU A 15 -27.52 2.63 33.39
N MET A 16 -26.30 2.06 33.55
CA MET A 16 -25.11 2.56 32.85
C MET A 16 -25.24 2.20 31.36
N GLY A 17 -25.68 3.16 30.56
CA GLY A 17 -25.68 3.05 29.11
C GLY A 17 -24.23 3.05 28.60
N PHE A 18 -23.74 1.88 28.15
CA PHE A 18 -22.54 1.78 27.36
C PHE A 18 -22.81 2.43 26.00
N THR A 19 -22.38 3.68 25.82
CA THR A 19 -22.28 4.29 24.50
C THR A 19 -21.16 3.60 23.76
N ALA A 20 -21.48 2.61 22.93
CA ALA A 20 -20.55 2.09 21.93
C ALA A 20 -20.20 3.24 21.00
N ALA A 21 -18.98 3.79 21.14
CA ALA A 21 -18.41 4.72 20.18
C ALA A 21 -18.28 3.96 18.86
N CYS A 22 -19.22 4.17 17.94
CA CYS A 22 -19.05 3.78 16.54
C CYS A 22 -17.83 4.52 16.00
N SER A 23 -16.67 3.85 15.97
CA SER A 23 -15.52 4.32 15.23
C SER A 23 -15.92 4.37 13.76
N THR A 24 -16.26 5.54 13.26
CA THR A 24 -16.48 5.78 11.84
C THR A 24 -15.20 5.43 11.11
N SER A 25 -15.21 4.30 10.40
CA SER A 25 -14.11 3.89 9.54
C SER A 25 -13.94 4.97 8.48
N THR A 26 -12.88 5.77 8.60
CA THR A 26 -12.57 6.81 7.61
C THR A 26 -12.29 6.11 6.29
N THR A 27 -13.21 6.22 5.34
CA THR A 27 -13.12 5.58 4.01
C THR A 27 -12.24 6.37 3.04
N LYS A 28 -11.66 7.49 3.48
CA LYS A 28 -10.81 8.38 2.67
C LYS A 28 -9.55 8.72 3.45
N ALA A 29 -8.42 8.83 2.74
CA ALA A 29 -7.18 9.33 3.32
C ALA A 29 -7.38 10.77 3.86
N PRO A 30 -6.84 11.10 5.04
CA PRO A 30 -7.05 12.41 5.68
C PRO A 30 -6.15 13.52 5.11
N TYR A 31 -5.54 13.29 3.97
CA TYR A 31 -4.61 14.20 3.30
C TYR A 31 -4.86 14.24 1.79
N THR A 32 -4.26 15.25 1.16
CA THR A 32 -4.15 15.36 -0.29
C THR A 32 -2.69 15.41 -0.67
N ASP A 33 -2.30 14.66 -1.68
CA ASP A 33 -0.94 14.68 -2.24
C ASP A 33 -1.02 15.26 -3.68
N PRO A 34 -0.58 16.50 -3.87
CA PRO A 34 -0.68 17.17 -5.17
C PRO A 34 0.26 16.55 -6.24
N ALA A 35 1.26 15.77 -5.83
CA ALA A 35 2.17 15.08 -6.73
C ALA A 35 1.62 13.73 -7.22
N ALA A 36 0.56 13.21 -6.59
CA ALA A 36 -0.13 12.00 -7.02
C ALA A 36 -1.00 12.29 -8.26
N ALA A 37 -0.42 12.07 -9.44
CA ALA A 37 -1.06 12.38 -10.73
C ALA A 37 -1.90 11.23 -11.29
N GLY A 38 -1.96 10.08 -10.61
CA GLY A 38 -2.73 8.91 -10.99
C GLY A 38 -2.77 7.89 -9.85
N VAL A 39 -3.42 6.77 -10.10
CA VAL A 39 -3.58 5.71 -9.09
C VAL A 39 -2.73 4.48 -9.41
N ILE A 40 -2.38 3.74 -8.35
CA ILE A 40 -1.79 2.42 -8.45
C ILE A 40 -2.89 1.37 -8.24
N GLY A 41 -2.96 0.39 -9.13
CA GLY A 41 -3.67 -0.86 -8.91
C GLY A 41 -2.69 -1.95 -8.44
N LEU A 42 -3.15 -2.80 -7.54
CA LEU A 42 -2.36 -3.88 -6.97
C LEU A 42 -2.86 -5.24 -7.50
N CYS A 43 -1.94 -6.12 -7.87
CA CYS A 43 -2.25 -7.39 -8.53
C CYS A 43 -1.73 -8.58 -7.73
N ASP A 44 -2.46 -9.69 -7.78
CA ASP A 44 -2.00 -11.00 -7.35
C ASP A 44 -1.22 -11.75 -8.45
N ARG A 45 -0.73 -12.95 -8.14
CA ARG A 45 0.00 -13.80 -9.09
C ARG A 45 -0.87 -14.35 -10.22
N SER A 46 -2.17 -14.41 -10.02
CA SER A 46 -3.13 -14.89 -11.03
C SER A 46 -3.53 -13.78 -12.02
N GLY A 47 -3.00 -12.56 -11.84
CA GLY A 47 -3.31 -11.42 -12.70
C GLY A 47 -4.63 -10.73 -12.36
N HIS A 48 -5.16 -10.93 -11.16
CA HIS A 48 -6.35 -10.23 -10.69
C HIS A 48 -5.97 -8.99 -9.89
N SER A 49 -6.76 -7.94 -10.04
CA SER A 49 -6.67 -6.76 -9.16
C SER A 49 -7.15 -7.10 -7.76
N ILE A 50 -6.36 -6.72 -6.74
CA ILE A 50 -6.66 -6.97 -5.33
C ILE A 50 -6.71 -5.65 -4.55
N ARG A 51 -7.59 -5.59 -3.56
CA ARG A 51 -7.78 -4.39 -2.74
C ARG A 51 -7.48 -4.61 -1.26
N SER A 52 -7.05 -5.80 -0.87
CA SER A 52 -6.67 -6.13 0.51
C SER A 52 -5.73 -7.32 0.57
N GLY A 53 -5.02 -7.45 1.69
CA GLY A 53 -4.14 -8.58 1.94
C GLY A 53 -3.53 -8.52 3.34
N THR A 54 -2.50 -9.34 3.57
CA THR A 54 -1.75 -9.38 4.83
C THR A 54 -0.42 -8.66 4.70
N THR A 55 -0.01 -7.97 5.76
CA THR A 55 1.24 -7.20 5.78
C THR A 55 2.48 -8.08 5.78
N GLY A 56 2.38 -9.32 6.30
CA GLY A 56 3.49 -10.29 6.36
C GLY A 56 3.63 -11.16 5.11
N ALA A 57 2.79 -11.00 4.08
CA ALA A 57 2.96 -11.74 2.84
C ALA A 57 4.26 -11.31 2.11
N ALA A 58 4.99 -12.28 1.55
CA ALA A 58 6.21 -12.05 0.77
C ALA A 58 6.10 -12.75 -0.61
N PRO A 59 5.94 -12.00 -1.69
CA PRO A 59 5.69 -10.55 -1.73
C PRO A 59 4.28 -10.20 -1.23
N PHE A 60 4.10 -8.96 -0.70
CA PHE A 60 2.79 -8.54 -0.21
C PHE A 60 1.75 -8.34 -1.32
N VAL A 61 2.20 -8.06 -2.54
CA VAL A 61 1.45 -8.09 -3.79
C VAL A 61 2.37 -8.63 -4.91
N TRP A 62 1.81 -9.06 -6.02
CA TRP A 62 2.61 -9.54 -7.15
C TRP A 62 3.09 -8.40 -8.04
N ARG A 63 2.21 -7.44 -8.38
CA ARG A 63 2.52 -6.27 -9.19
C ARG A 63 1.84 -5.03 -8.65
N ALA A 64 2.48 -3.89 -8.90
CA ALA A 64 1.89 -2.56 -8.74
C ALA A 64 1.88 -1.87 -10.12
N VAL A 65 0.70 -1.51 -10.61
CA VAL A 65 0.46 -1.01 -11.97
C VAL A 65 -0.04 0.43 -11.92
N SER A 66 0.58 1.32 -12.67
CA SER A 66 0.16 2.72 -12.79
C SER A 66 -1.03 2.87 -13.74
N SER A 67 -2.00 3.71 -13.38
CA SER A 67 -3.07 4.16 -14.28
C SER A 67 -2.60 5.24 -15.26
N VAL A 68 -1.40 5.81 -15.05
CA VAL A 68 -0.85 6.89 -15.87
C VAL A 68 0.27 6.37 -16.73
N ALA A 69 0.17 6.62 -18.04
CA ALA A 69 1.20 6.25 -19.00
C ALA A 69 2.52 7.00 -18.74
N ALA A 70 3.62 6.30 -19.00
CA ALA A 70 4.93 6.91 -19.02
C ALA A 70 5.10 7.75 -20.30
N THR A 71 5.71 8.91 -20.14
CA THR A 71 6.12 9.78 -21.26
C THR A 71 7.65 9.80 -21.36
N ALA A 72 8.21 10.31 -22.45
CA ALA A 72 9.65 10.46 -22.59
C ALA A 72 10.23 11.26 -21.40
N PRO A 73 11.43 10.88 -20.90
CA PRO A 73 12.30 9.78 -21.34
C PRO A 73 11.91 8.40 -20.77
N TYR A 74 10.94 8.34 -19.85
CA TYR A 74 10.57 7.13 -19.11
C TYR A 74 9.76 6.11 -19.92
N SER A 75 9.37 6.42 -21.16
CA SER A 75 8.73 5.50 -22.09
C SER A 75 9.71 4.77 -23.02
N GLY A 76 10.99 5.15 -23.00
CA GLY A 76 12.06 4.62 -23.87
C GLY A 76 12.65 3.28 -23.43
N PRO A 77 13.66 2.78 -24.16
CA PRO A 77 14.41 1.58 -23.77
C PRO A 77 15.07 1.72 -22.39
N GLY A 78 15.16 0.63 -21.65
CA GLY A 78 15.78 0.62 -20.32
C GLY A 78 14.95 1.31 -19.22
N ARG A 79 13.67 1.63 -19.53
CA ARG A 79 12.71 2.20 -18.56
C ARG A 79 12.47 1.26 -17.39
N THR A 80 12.36 1.84 -16.21
CA THR A 80 12.12 1.09 -14.98
C THR A 80 11.02 1.73 -14.13
N ALA A 81 10.43 0.93 -13.25
CA ALA A 81 9.52 1.38 -12.21
C ALA A 81 9.93 0.80 -10.86
N THR A 82 9.79 1.61 -9.81
CA THR A 82 10.17 1.25 -8.45
C THR A 82 9.01 1.57 -7.50
N LEU A 83 8.58 0.60 -6.71
CA LEU A 83 7.54 0.80 -5.72
C LEU A 83 8.16 1.20 -4.38
N MET A 84 7.67 2.29 -3.82
CA MET A 84 8.06 2.81 -2.52
C MET A 84 6.85 2.93 -1.59
N ALA A 85 7.07 2.78 -0.30
CA ALA A 85 6.08 3.10 0.73
C ALA A 85 6.51 4.33 1.52
N TYR A 86 5.52 5.12 1.92
CA TYR A 86 5.69 6.35 2.71
C TYR A 86 4.78 6.33 3.92
N GLN A 87 5.27 6.94 5.01
CA GLN A 87 4.52 7.16 6.24
C GLN A 87 3.89 8.56 6.22
N PRO A 88 2.59 8.72 5.95
CA PRO A 88 1.91 9.99 6.07
C PRO A 88 1.99 10.54 7.49
N ARG A 89 2.24 11.85 7.61
CA ARG A 89 2.34 12.53 8.91
C ARG A 89 1.52 13.81 8.88
N GLN A 90 0.65 13.96 9.87
CA GLN A 90 -0.16 15.16 10.01
C GLN A 90 0.72 16.40 10.15
N GLY A 91 0.39 17.47 9.44
CA GLY A 91 1.13 18.73 9.43
C GLY A 91 2.45 18.73 8.65
N ILE A 92 2.83 17.59 8.05
CA ILE A 92 4.04 17.47 7.22
C ILE A 92 3.63 17.32 5.75
N PRO A 93 4.17 18.15 4.83
CA PRO A 93 3.90 18.03 3.41
C PRO A 93 4.27 16.63 2.87
N PRO A 94 3.53 16.06 1.89
CA PRO A 94 3.79 14.73 1.34
C PRO A 94 5.21 14.52 0.82
N GLY A 95 5.85 15.54 0.26
CA GLY A 95 7.23 15.48 -0.21
C GLY A 95 8.30 15.31 0.90
N GLN A 96 7.92 15.49 2.16
CA GLN A 96 8.80 15.36 3.32
C GLN A 96 8.49 14.12 4.18
N TRP A 97 7.56 13.26 3.75
CA TRP A 97 7.28 12.04 4.48
C TRP A 97 8.45 11.06 4.40
N SER A 98 8.69 10.36 5.50
CA SER A 98 9.66 9.28 5.53
C SER A 98 9.15 8.09 4.73
N GLY A 99 10.02 7.43 4.01
CA GLY A 99 9.68 6.29 3.20
C GLY A 99 10.86 5.37 2.92
N ALA A 100 10.56 4.20 2.37
CA ALA A 100 11.56 3.21 1.95
C ALA A 100 11.10 2.46 0.69
N LEU A 101 12.08 1.85 0.03
CA LEU A 101 11.86 0.93 -1.09
C LEU A 101 11.09 -0.30 -0.59
N LEU A 102 10.08 -0.70 -1.36
CA LEU A 102 9.43 -2.02 -1.20
C LEU A 102 9.92 -3.02 -2.25
N THR A 103 10.47 -2.54 -3.37
CA THR A 103 10.99 -3.40 -4.43
C THR A 103 12.31 -2.87 -4.95
N THR A 104 13.13 -3.75 -5.50
CA THR A 104 14.11 -3.35 -6.49
C THR A 104 13.40 -2.78 -7.72
N SER A 105 14.09 -1.96 -8.54
CA SER A 105 13.53 -1.47 -9.79
C SER A 105 13.17 -2.63 -10.72
N SER A 106 12.09 -2.48 -11.50
CA SER A 106 11.67 -3.46 -12.50
C SER A 106 11.66 -2.83 -13.89
N GLN A 107 12.21 -3.52 -14.88
CA GLN A 107 11.96 -3.17 -16.28
C GLN A 107 10.53 -3.53 -16.66
N TYR A 108 9.77 -2.60 -17.22
CA TYR A 108 8.41 -2.86 -17.69
C TYR A 108 8.30 -2.77 -19.22
N SER A 109 7.43 -3.63 -19.79
CA SER A 109 7.28 -3.75 -21.24
C SER A 109 6.35 -2.70 -21.85
N ASN A 110 5.30 -2.31 -21.13
CA ASN A 110 4.25 -1.45 -21.66
C ASN A 110 4.29 -0.03 -21.04
N PRO A 111 4.69 1.01 -21.79
CA PRO A 111 4.71 2.37 -21.27
C PRO A 111 3.32 2.97 -21.00
N ALA A 112 2.25 2.43 -21.56
CA ALA A 112 0.89 2.86 -21.24
C ALA A 112 0.48 2.41 -19.83
N HIS A 113 1.07 1.32 -19.33
CA HIS A 113 0.82 0.76 -17.99
C HIS A 113 2.15 0.44 -17.28
N PRO A 114 2.90 1.47 -16.84
CA PRO A 114 4.13 1.25 -16.08
C PRO A 114 3.86 0.41 -14.85
N MET A 115 4.70 -0.58 -14.60
CA MET A 115 4.49 -1.49 -13.48
C MET A 115 5.78 -1.93 -12.80
N SER A 116 5.71 -2.18 -11.50
CA SER A 116 6.77 -2.79 -10.72
C SER A 116 6.39 -4.23 -10.40
N GLN A 117 7.36 -5.13 -10.52
CA GLN A 117 7.24 -6.56 -10.18
C GLN A 117 7.86 -6.79 -8.81
N LEU A 118 7.08 -7.34 -7.89
CA LEU A 118 7.58 -7.78 -6.59
C LEU A 118 7.98 -9.26 -6.66
N THR A 119 9.01 -9.61 -5.91
CA THR A 119 9.55 -10.96 -5.80
C THR A 119 9.50 -11.46 -4.37
N GLY A 120 9.77 -12.74 -4.15
CA GLY A 120 9.89 -13.29 -2.79
C GLY A 120 11.12 -12.79 -2.02
N GLY A 121 12.09 -12.17 -2.71
CA GLY A 121 13.27 -11.54 -2.09
C GLY A 121 13.03 -10.10 -1.66
N ASP A 122 11.93 -9.48 -2.07
CA ASP A 122 11.57 -8.13 -1.63
C ASP A 122 11.04 -8.15 -0.18
N LEU A 123 11.25 -7.06 0.54
CA LEU A 123 10.80 -6.92 1.92
C LEU A 123 9.28 -7.01 2.03
N PRO A 124 8.73 -7.80 2.97
CA PRO A 124 7.31 -7.76 3.26
C PRO A 124 6.91 -6.38 3.80
N LEU A 125 5.65 -6.02 3.60
CA LEU A 125 5.14 -4.72 4.07
C LEU A 125 5.28 -4.56 5.60
N SER A 126 5.24 -5.67 6.36
CA SER A 126 5.46 -5.67 7.81
C SER A 126 6.81 -5.10 8.22
N ASP A 127 7.86 -5.30 7.43
CA ASP A 127 9.20 -4.79 7.73
C ASP A 127 9.27 -3.28 7.55
N PHE A 128 8.63 -2.76 6.49
CA PHE A 128 8.41 -1.32 6.36
C PHE A 128 7.66 -0.76 7.58
N LEU A 129 6.56 -1.39 7.98
CA LEU A 129 5.72 -0.95 9.09
C LEU A 129 6.41 -1.01 10.44
N SER A 130 7.38 -1.90 10.63
CA SER A 130 8.20 -1.96 11.85
C SER A 130 9.09 -0.72 12.02
N THR A 131 9.61 -0.19 10.91
CA THR A 131 10.46 1.01 10.89
C THR A 131 9.63 2.29 10.81
N PHE A 132 8.54 2.27 10.04
CA PHE A 132 7.65 3.40 9.77
C PHE A 132 6.20 3.04 10.14
N PRO A 133 5.88 2.90 11.43
CA PRO A 133 4.51 2.55 11.86
C PRO A 133 3.51 3.62 11.39
N PRO A 134 2.31 3.22 10.94
CA PRO A 134 1.32 4.16 10.43
C PRO A 134 0.83 5.08 11.55
N ARG A 135 1.09 6.40 11.43
CA ARG A 135 0.82 7.40 12.48
C ARG A 135 -0.43 8.22 12.24
N TRP A 136 -0.85 8.41 10.99
CA TRP A 136 -2.02 9.22 10.65
C TRP A 136 -3.19 8.32 10.29
N HIS A 137 -4.03 8.02 11.26
CA HIS A 137 -5.22 7.16 11.16
C HIS A 137 -4.97 5.78 10.53
N GLY A 138 -3.78 5.22 10.69
CA GLY A 138 -3.44 3.92 10.14
C GLY A 138 -3.08 3.92 8.65
N PHE A 139 -2.82 5.08 8.04
CA PHE A 139 -2.50 5.16 6.62
C PHE A 139 -1.00 5.03 6.33
N ILE A 140 -0.71 4.39 5.18
CA ILE A 140 0.54 4.48 4.43
C ILE A 140 0.20 4.82 2.98
N GLN A 141 1.15 5.43 2.27
CA GLN A 141 1.02 5.72 0.85
C GLN A 141 2.07 4.94 0.05
N LEU A 142 1.61 4.25 -0.99
CA LEU A 142 2.47 3.67 -2.01
C LEU A 142 2.69 4.68 -3.13
N ARG A 143 3.90 4.74 -3.68
CA ARG A 143 4.26 5.57 -4.83
C ARG A 143 5.04 4.76 -5.83
N LEU A 144 4.69 4.89 -7.12
CA LEU A 144 5.41 4.25 -8.22
C LEU A 144 6.25 5.30 -8.94
N TYR A 145 7.57 5.23 -8.75
CA TYR A 145 8.52 6.11 -9.41
C TYR A 145 9.03 5.48 -10.70
N LEU A 146 9.11 6.29 -11.75
CA LEU A 146 9.63 5.87 -13.04
C LEU A 146 11.09 6.27 -13.19
N GLY A 147 11.90 5.38 -13.76
CA GLY A 147 13.30 5.58 -14.07
C GLY A 147 13.59 5.38 -15.55
N ALA A 148 14.66 6.00 -16.03
CA ALA A 148 15.22 5.77 -17.35
C ALA A 148 16.76 5.96 -17.30
N PRO A 149 17.52 5.32 -18.22
CA PRO A 149 18.96 5.45 -18.22
C PRO A 149 19.41 6.92 -18.38
N GLY A 150 20.38 7.31 -17.58
CA GLY A 150 21.02 8.63 -17.69
C GLY A 150 20.21 9.82 -17.18
N VAL A 151 19.03 9.60 -16.62
CA VAL A 151 18.19 10.66 -16.05
C VAL A 151 17.73 10.32 -14.63
N PRO A 152 17.48 11.33 -13.77
CA PRO A 152 16.94 11.09 -12.44
C PRO A 152 15.57 10.41 -12.50
N ASN A 153 15.22 9.64 -11.46
CA ASN A 153 13.88 9.10 -11.31
C ASN A 153 12.82 10.22 -11.27
N ARG A 154 11.68 9.96 -11.90
CA ARG A 154 10.54 10.87 -11.91
C ARG A 154 9.86 10.86 -10.53
N THR A 155 10.23 11.82 -9.69
CA THR A 155 9.68 11.97 -8.33
C THR A 155 8.75 13.19 -8.17
N ALA A 156 8.73 14.09 -9.15
CA ALA A 156 7.88 15.28 -9.11
C ALA A 156 6.39 14.96 -9.30
N THR A 157 6.08 13.90 -10.06
CA THR A 157 4.72 13.37 -10.23
C THR A 157 4.79 11.84 -10.34
N TYR A 158 3.84 11.15 -9.75
CA TYR A 158 3.80 9.69 -9.66
C TYR A 158 2.37 9.17 -9.55
N ALA A 159 2.17 7.88 -9.84
CA ALA A 159 0.96 7.18 -9.42
C ALA A 159 1.07 6.80 -7.94
N ALA A 160 -0.04 6.88 -7.21
CA ALA A 160 -0.09 6.57 -5.79
C ALA A 160 -1.28 5.66 -5.42
N ALA A 161 -1.15 4.95 -4.31
CA ALA A 161 -2.26 4.29 -3.63
C ALA A 161 -2.14 4.50 -2.12
N ASP A 162 -3.26 4.76 -1.47
CA ASP A 162 -3.31 4.86 -0.02
C ASP A 162 -3.86 3.57 0.57
N LEU A 163 -3.09 2.96 1.45
CA LEU A 163 -3.48 1.75 2.18
C LEU A 163 -3.82 2.10 3.61
N ARG A 164 -4.89 1.53 4.12
CA ARG A 164 -5.18 1.52 5.55
C ARG A 164 -4.68 0.22 6.17
N ILE A 165 -3.91 0.35 7.25
CA ILE A 165 -3.38 -0.77 8.02
C ILE A 165 -4.25 -0.98 9.24
N THR A 166 -4.70 -2.22 9.46
CA THR A 166 -5.47 -2.63 10.63
C THR A 166 -4.93 -3.98 11.11
N GLY A 167 -4.18 -3.96 12.21
CA GLY A 167 -3.45 -5.13 12.67
C GLY A 167 -2.48 -5.63 11.59
N SER A 168 -2.58 -6.91 11.23
CA SER A 168 -1.77 -7.54 10.17
C SER A 168 -2.39 -7.46 8.77
N LYS A 169 -3.41 -6.63 8.58
CA LYS A 169 -4.11 -6.49 7.29
C LYS A 169 -3.92 -5.10 6.69
N TRP A 170 -3.88 -5.04 5.37
CA TRP A 170 -3.97 -3.79 4.61
C TRP A 170 -5.20 -3.79 3.70
N THR A 171 -5.74 -2.61 3.46
CA THR A 171 -6.87 -2.40 2.52
C THR A 171 -6.60 -1.15 1.71
N VAL A 172 -6.84 -1.20 0.40
CA VAL A 172 -6.75 -0.03 -0.48
C VAL A 172 -7.94 0.89 -0.19
N VAL A 173 -7.64 2.13 0.19
CA VAL A 173 -8.63 3.19 0.42
C VAL A 173 -8.70 4.14 -0.77
N HIS A 174 -7.54 4.52 -1.30
CA HIS A 174 -7.40 5.25 -2.55
C HIS A 174 -6.44 4.48 -3.46
N GLY A 175 -6.88 4.13 -4.64
CA GLY A 175 -6.15 3.35 -5.63
C GLY A 175 -7.09 2.97 -6.76
N GLY A 176 -6.54 2.44 -7.83
CA GLY A 176 -7.31 2.01 -9.01
C GLY A 176 -7.48 0.50 -9.05
N ASP A 177 -8.41 0.07 -9.89
CA ASP A 177 -8.37 -1.25 -10.47
C ASP A 177 -7.31 -1.21 -11.58
N ALA A 178 -6.50 -2.27 -11.66
CA ALA A 178 -5.45 -2.37 -12.65
C ALA A 178 -5.78 -3.44 -13.66
N ASP A 179 -5.44 -3.19 -14.93
CA ASP A 179 -5.23 -4.27 -15.87
C ASP A 179 -3.89 -4.95 -15.55
N CYS A 180 -3.96 -5.97 -14.74
CA CYS A 180 -2.79 -6.74 -14.29
C CYS A 180 -2.12 -7.54 -15.41
N THR A 181 -2.76 -7.63 -16.57
CA THR A 181 -2.29 -8.35 -17.77
C THR A 181 -1.80 -7.39 -18.86
N ALA A 182 -1.88 -6.08 -18.65
CA ALA A 182 -1.53 -5.04 -19.64
C ALA A 182 -0.07 -5.03 -20.08
N GLY A 183 0.78 -5.86 -19.49
CA GLY A 183 2.19 -5.97 -19.82
C GLY A 183 2.94 -6.90 -18.87
N THR A 184 4.25 -6.88 -18.98
CA THR A 184 5.15 -7.60 -18.10
C THR A 184 6.12 -6.64 -17.42
N ALA A 185 6.57 -7.03 -16.23
CA ALA A 185 7.68 -6.39 -15.56
C ALA A 185 8.66 -7.46 -15.06
N THR A 186 9.94 -7.16 -15.13
CA THR A 186 11.02 -8.04 -14.65
C THR A 186 11.86 -7.28 -13.65
N SER A 187 12.01 -7.82 -12.44
CA SER A 187 12.90 -7.24 -11.42
C SER A 187 14.31 -7.10 -11.97
N MET A 188 14.97 -5.99 -11.71
CA MET A 188 16.37 -5.78 -12.09
C MET A 188 17.30 -6.81 -11.46
N GLU A 189 16.97 -7.34 -10.30
CA GLU A 189 17.68 -8.46 -9.70
C GLU A 189 17.65 -9.68 -10.63
N THR A 190 16.46 -10.05 -11.14
CA THR A 190 16.33 -11.15 -12.11
C THR A 190 17.04 -10.85 -13.43
N VAL A 191 17.05 -9.59 -13.89
CA VAL A 191 17.77 -9.19 -15.11
C VAL A 191 19.27 -9.35 -14.95
N LEU A 192 19.82 -8.99 -13.79
CA LEU A 192 21.26 -8.99 -13.53
C LEU A 192 21.80 -10.38 -13.12
N LEU A 193 21.03 -11.12 -12.33
CA LEU A 193 21.47 -12.41 -11.78
C LEU A 193 20.99 -13.63 -12.61
N GLY A 194 20.11 -13.43 -13.58
CA GLY A 194 19.40 -14.48 -14.27
C GLY A 194 18.26 -15.08 -13.45
N THR A 195 17.40 -15.86 -14.10
CA THR A 195 16.37 -16.59 -13.38
C THR A 195 17.00 -17.71 -12.56
N PRO A 196 16.76 -17.81 -11.25
CA PRO A 196 17.29 -18.92 -10.46
C PRO A 196 16.83 -20.23 -11.06
N THR A 197 17.78 -21.03 -11.54
CA THR A 197 17.50 -22.36 -12.06
C THR A 197 17.14 -23.25 -10.88
N THR A 198 15.87 -23.55 -10.72
CA THR A 198 15.42 -24.58 -9.76
C THR A 198 15.90 -25.92 -10.28
N THR A 199 17.06 -26.38 -9.81
CA THR A 199 17.49 -27.77 -10.05
C THR A 199 16.51 -28.67 -9.30
N PRO A 200 15.81 -29.60 -9.98
CA PRO A 200 14.97 -30.58 -9.28
C PRO A 200 15.86 -31.37 -8.34
N ARG A 201 15.56 -31.37 -7.07
CA ARG A 201 16.22 -32.21 -6.08
C ARG A 201 15.74 -33.63 -6.38
N SER A 202 16.58 -34.45 -7.02
CA SER A 202 16.34 -35.91 -7.17
C SER A 202 16.28 -36.53 -5.77
N SER A 203 15.12 -37.03 -5.40
CA SER A 203 14.85 -37.83 -4.21
C SER A 203 15.31 -39.29 -4.45
#